data_46dd5e9257d4ef80559eec867772593a
#
_entry.id   46dd5e9257d4ef80559eec867772593a
#
_cell.length_a   1.000
_cell.length_b   1.000
_cell.length_c   1.000
_cell.angle_alpha   90.00
_cell.angle_beta   90.00
_cell.angle_gamma   90.00
#
_symmetry.space_group_name_H-M   'P 1'
#
loop_
_entity.id
_entity.type
_entity.pdbx_description
1 polymer ?
#
loop_
_entity_poly.entity_id
_entity_poly.type
_entity_poly.pdbx_seq_one_letter_code
_entity_poly.pdbx_strand_id
1 'polypeptide(L)'
;RFITHTLGGEGYLNFMGNEFGHPEWLDFPRAGNNSSYHYARRQWNLVDDPLLRYKYLNNFDKAMQHLEERYGWLAAPQAFVSRKNEGDKVIAFERAGVLFVFNFHPTQSFTDYKIGVEVSGRYRIVLDSDQEEFGGFKRIDQSVDVFTHDEPWDNRRCCVFLYLPSRTCLALALQ
;
A
#
# COMPACT_ATOMS: atom_id res chain seq x y z
N ARG A 1 -4.24 -2.92 -4.76
CA ARG A 1 -3.79 -4.00 -3.85
C ARG A 1 -3.67 -3.49 -2.41
N PHE A 2 -2.80 -2.51 -2.14
CA PHE A 2 -2.53 -2.07 -0.77
C PHE A 2 -3.80 -1.56 -0.05
N ILE A 3 -4.64 -0.77 -0.70
CA ILE A 3 -5.90 -0.31 -0.11
C ILE A 3 -6.84 -1.50 0.23
N THR A 4 -6.90 -2.53 -0.62
CA THR A 4 -7.69 -3.73 -0.34
C THR A 4 -7.16 -4.47 0.88
N HIS A 5 -5.84 -4.57 0.99
CA HIS A 5 -5.16 -5.23 2.10
C HIS A 5 -5.32 -4.49 3.43
N THR A 6 -5.25 -3.16 3.42
CA THR A 6 -5.23 -2.36 4.65
C THR A 6 -6.62 -1.91 5.12
N LEU A 7 -7.59 -1.75 4.20
CA LEU A 7 -8.95 -1.28 4.49
C LEU A 7 -10.02 -2.38 4.41
N GLY A 8 -9.72 -3.49 3.75
CA GLY A 8 -10.70 -4.48 3.30
C GLY A 8 -11.25 -5.44 4.34
N GLY A 9 -10.95 -5.38 5.62
CA GLY A 9 -11.52 -6.27 6.63
C GLY A 9 -10.49 -7.21 7.28
N GLU A 10 -10.93 -8.42 7.69
CA GLU A 10 -10.15 -9.34 8.54
C GLU A 10 -9.26 -10.30 7.76
N GLY A 11 -9.29 -10.26 6.45
CA GLY A 11 -8.51 -11.16 5.61
C GLY A 11 -8.21 -10.58 4.25
N TYR A 12 -7.20 -11.12 3.61
CA TYR A 12 -6.79 -10.79 2.27
C TYR A 12 -6.60 -12.05 1.46
N LEU A 13 -7.45 -12.23 0.44
CA LEU A 13 -7.32 -13.35 -0.49
C LEU A 13 -6.49 -12.92 -1.70
N ASN A 14 -5.35 -13.55 -1.88
CA ASN A 14 -4.50 -13.37 -3.04
C ASN A 14 -4.50 -14.65 -3.87
N PHE A 15 -5.03 -14.60 -5.09
CA PHE A 15 -4.97 -15.73 -5.99
C PHE A 15 -3.54 -15.92 -6.52
N MET A 16 -3.09 -17.16 -6.62
CA MET A 16 -1.72 -17.48 -7.04
C MET A 16 -1.33 -16.78 -8.36
N GLY A 17 -0.17 -16.14 -8.37
CA GLY A 17 0.32 -15.33 -9.47
C GLY A 17 -0.01 -13.84 -9.38
N ASN A 18 -1.02 -13.44 -8.58
CA ASN A 18 -1.34 -12.02 -8.40
C ASN A 18 -0.21 -11.26 -7.67
N GLU A 19 0.60 -11.94 -6.88
CA GLU A 19 1.74 -11.36 -6.17
C GLU A 19 2.72 -10.62 -7.07
N PHE A 20 2.82 -11.03 -8.34
CA PHE A 20 3.67 -10.37 -9.33
C PHE A 20 2.97 -10.02 -10.66
N GLY A 21 1.65 -10.28 -10.75
CA GLY A 21 0.88 -10.02 -11.98
C GLY A 21 1.15 -11.05 -13.08
N HIS A 22 1.11 -12.34 -12.74
CA HIS A 22 1.30 -13.46 -13.68
C HIS A 22 0.49 -13.25 -14.95
N PRO A 23 1.10 -13.29 -16.14
CA PRO A 23 0.43 -12.88 -17.37
C PRO A 23 -0.42 -13.99 -18.02
N GLU A 24 -0.23 -15.25 -17.59
CA GLU A 24 -0.89 -16.39 -18.19
C GLU A 24 -2.12 -16.81 -17.38
N TRP A 25 -3.07 -17.41 -18.04
CA TRP A 25 -4.23 -18.06 -17.42
C TRP A 25 -3.77 -19.15 -16.45
N LEU A 26 -4.32 -19.11 -15.22
CA LEU A 26 -4.13 -20.17 -14.23
C LEU A 26 -5.40 -21.01 -14.14
N ASP A 27 -5.28 -22.32 -14.33
CA ASP A 27 -6.38 -23.27 -14.25
C ASP A 27 -5.96 -24.49 -13.43
N PHE A 28 -6.87 -24.97 -12.58
CA PHE A 28 -6.64 -26.18 -11.80
C PHE A 28 -6.89 -27.44 -12.64
N PRO A 29 -6.19 -28.56 -12.32
CA PRO A 29 -6.51 -29.85 -12.93
C PRO A 29 -7.99 -30.23 -12.66
N ARG A 30 -8.73 -30.47 -13.73
CA ARG A 30 -10.16 -30.82 -13.67
C ARG A 30 -10.55 -31.66 -14.88
N ALA A 31 -11.69 -32.34 -14.82
CA ALA A 31 -12.16 -33.17 -15.93
C ALA A 31 -12.22 -32.45 -17.27
N GLY A 32 -12.63 -31.17 -17.29
CA GLY A 32 -12.75 -30.35 -18.50
C GLY A 32 -11.42 -30.01 -19.20
N ASN A 33 -10.27 -30.21 -18.54
CA ASN A 33 -8.93 -30.02 -19.12
C ASN A 33 -8.07 -31.28 -19.01
N ASN A 34 -8.72 -32.48 -18.97
CA ASN A 34 -8.08 -33.77 -18.83
C ASN A 34 -7.12 -33.87 -17.63
N SER A 35 -7.46 -33.23 -16.51
CA SER A 35 -6.64 -33.16 -15.30
C SER A 35 -5.23 -32.61 -15.56
N SER A 36 -5.10 -31.70 -16.50
CA SER A 36 -3.82 -31.09 -16.88
C SER A 36 -3.28 -30.13 -15.82
N TYR A 37 -1.98 -30.23 -15.55
CA TYR A 37 -1.23 -29.28 -14.70
C TYR A 37 -0.57 -28.16 -15.49
N HIS A 38 -0.77 -28.10 -16.80
CA HIS A 38 -0.07 -27.14 -17.67
C HIS A 38 -0.24 -25.68 -17.20
N TYR A 39 -1.46 -25.30 -16.82
CA TYR A 39 -1.78 -23.95 -16.33
C TYR A 39 -1.85 -23.85 -14.80
N ALA A 40 -1.52 -24.93 -14.07
CA ALA A 40 -1.58 -24.94 -12.59
C ALA A 40 -0.24 -24.55 -11.95
N ARG A 41 0.50 -23.61 -12.54
CA ARG A 41 1.82 -23.21 -12.07
C ARG A 41 2.07 -21.72 -12.26
N ARG A 42 2.83 -21.13 -11.32
CA ARG A 42 3.38 -19.79 -11.48
C ARG A 42 4.68 -19.85 -12.28
N GLN A 43 4.88 -18.88 -13.16
CA GLN A 43 6.12 -18.73 -13.90
C GLN A 43 7.09 -17.79 -13.16
N TRP A 44 7.74 -18.31 -12.13
CA TRP A 44 8.67 -17.54 -11.28
C TRP A 44 9.86 -16.98 -12.08
N ASN A 45 10.26 -17.63 -13.16
CA ASN A 45 11.28 -17.12 -14.08
C ASN A 45 10.98 -15.70 -14.58
N LEU A 46 9.71 -15.28 -14.64
CA LEU A 46 9.33 -13.93 -15.04
C LEU A 46 9.68 -12.90 -13.94
N VAL A 47 9.61 -13.31 -12.68
CA VAL A 47 10.01 -12.47 -11.55
C VAL A 47 11.54 -12.36 -11.46
N ASP A 48 12.22 -13.48 -11.72
CA ASP A 48 13.68 -13.59 -11.59
C ASP A 48 14.43 -12.92 -12.75
N ASP A 49 13.77 -12.69 -13.88
CA ASP A 49 14.37 -12.03 -15.04
C ASP A 49 14.52 -10.51 -14.76
N PRO A 50 15.77 -10.00 -14.69
CA PRO A 50 16.04 -8.61 -14.37
C PRO A 50 15.55 -7.60 -15.43
N LEU A 51 15.28 -8.06 -16.65
CA LEU A 51 14.79 -7.21 -17.74
C LEU A 51 13.28 -7.02 -17.71
N LEU A 52 12.55 -7.89 -17.00
CA LEU A 52 11.10 -7.84 -16.92
C LEU A 52 10.63 -7.02 -15.68
N ARG A 53 9.41 -6.52 -15.78
CA ARG A 53 8.84 -5.63 -14.74
C ARG A 53 8.09 -6.35 -13.62
N TYR A 54 7.91 -7.66 -13.70
CA TYR A 54 7.15 -8.44 -12.70
C TYR A 54 7.78 -8.36 -11.30
N LYS A 55 9.10 -8.21 -11.21
CA LYS A 55 9.84 -8.03 -9.95
C LYS A 55 9.33 -6.85 -9.12
N TYR A 56 8.91 -5.76 -9.75
CA TYR A 56 8.48 -4.56 -9.03
C TYR A 56 7.21 -4.80 -8.21
N LEU A 57 6.20 -5.43 -8.82
CA LEU A 57 4.98 -5.78 -8.10
C LEU A 57 5.23 -6.84 -7.04
N ASN A 58 6.11 -7.81 -7.33
CA ASN A 58 6.51 -8.83 -6.37
C ASN A 58 7.22 -8.23 -5.14
N ASN A 59 8.14 -7.28 -5.36
CA ASN A 59 8.82 -6.56 -4.29
C ASN A 59 7.83 -5.76 -3.42
N PHE A 60 6.88 -5.09 -4.06
CA PHE A 60 5.84 -4.35 -3.35
C PHE A 60 4.94 -5.28 -2.53
N ASP A 61 4.52 -6.41 -3.10
CA ASP A 61 3.71 -7.41 -2.39
C ASP A 61 4.47 -7.95 -1.17
N LYS A 62 5.74 -8.30 -1.33
CA LYS A 62 6.61 -8.73 -0.24
C LYS A 62 6.72 -7.68 0.87
N ALA A 63 7.00 -6.43 0.50
CA ALA A 63 7.12 -5.33 1.47
C ALA A 63 5.80 -5.10 2.24
N MET A 64 4.67 -5.16 1.54
CA MET A 64 3.34 -5.06 2.13
C MET A 64 3.07 -6.17 3.15
N GLN A 65 3.40 -7.43 2.83
CA GLN A 65 3.22 -8.58 3.73
C GLN A 65 4.10 -8.46 4.98
N HIS A 66 5.39 -8.12 4.82
CA HIS A 66 6.28 -7.92 5.97
C HIS A 66 5.85 -6.76 6.86
N LEU A 67 5.26 -5.73 6.27
CA LEU A 67 4.74 -4.62 7.06
C LEU A 67 3.50 -5.06 7.86
N GLU A 68 2.64 -5.89 7.27
CA GLU A 68 1.49 -6.49 7.97
C GLU A 68 1.94 -7.38 9.12
N GLU A 69 2.94 -8.25 8.91
CA GLU A 69 3.52 -9.07 9.98
C GLU A 69 4.02 -8.22 11.16
N ARG A 70 4.54 -7.02 10.88
CA ARG A 70 5.04 -6.11 11.91
C ARG A 70 3.93 -5.37 12.65
N TYR A 71 2.89 -4.92 11.96
CA TYR A 71 1.86 -4.04 12.55
C TYR A 71 0.52 -4.75 12.79
N GLY A 72 0.24 -5.88 12.16
CA GLY A 72 -0.91 -6.75 12.41
C GLY A 72 -2.27 -6.11 12.11
N TRP A 73 -2.38 -5.28 11.08
CA TRP A 73 -3.64 -4.57 10.81
C TRP A 73 -4.78 -5.47 10.36
N LEU A 74 -4.53 -6.66 9.78
CA LEU A 74 -5.60 -7.59 9.39
C LEU A 74 -6.36 -8.11 10.60
N ALA A 75 -5.66 -8.34 11.72
CA ALA A 75 -6.25 -8.77 12.98
C ALA A 75 -6.76 -7.60 13.86
N ALA A 76 -6.46 -6.35 13.47
CA ALA A 76 -6.84 -5.17 14.23
C ALA A 76 -8.29 -4.76 13.96
N PRO A 77 -8.91 -3.95 14.86
CA PRO A 77 -10.22 -3.38 14.64
C PRO A 77 -10.33 -2.62 13.32
N GLN A 78 -11.56 -2.31 12.95
CA GLN A 78 -11.88 -1.58 11.73
C GLN A 78 -11.09 -0.26 11.63
N ALA A 79 -10.63 0.07 10.42
CA ALA A 79 -9.95 1.31 10.14
C ALA A 79 -10.84 2.54 10.41
N PHE A 80 -10.23 3.62 10.89
CA PHE A 80 -10.87 4.92 10.97
C PHE A 80 -10.48 5.76 9.75
N VAL A 81 -11.44 5.96 8.85
CA VAL A 81 -11.25 6.80 7.66
C VAL A 81 -11.40 8.26 8.07
N SER A 82 -10.27 8.96 8.21
CA SER A 82 -10.21 10.37 8.61
C SER A 82 -10.46 11.31 7.44
N ARG A 83 -9.96 10.96 6.26
CA ARG A 83 -10.08 11.80 5.05
C ARG A 83 -10.60 10.97 3.87
N LYS A 84 -11.61 11.51 3.20
CA LYS A 84 -12.10 11.05 1.90
C LYS A 84 -12.42 12.28 1.07
N ASN A 85 -11.49 12.68 0.19
CA ASN A 85 -11.65 13.85 -0.67
C ASN A 85 -11.80 13.39 -2.13
N GLU A 86 -13.00 13.52 -2.68
CA GLU A 86 -13.29 13.08 -4.04
C GLU A 86 -12.67 14.01 -5.09
N GLY A 87 -12.58 15.31 -4.84
CA GLY A 87 -11.94 16.28 -5.73
C GLY A 87 -10.45 15.99 -5.91
N ASP A 88 -9.75 15.83 -4.79
CA ASP A 88 -8.31 15.56 -4.76
C ASP A 88 -7.98 14.08 -5.08
N LYS A 89 -8.98 13.19 -5.05
CA LYS A 89 -8.80 11.73 -5.17
C LYS A 89 -7.89 11.15 -4.06
N VAL A 90 -7.99 11.74 -2.87
CA VAL A 90 -7.20 11.33 -1.70
C VAL A 90 -8.08 10.64 -0.67
N ILE A 91 -7.60 9.51 -0.16
CA ILE A 91 -8.15 8.83 1.01
C ILE A 91 -7.05 8.62 2.05
N ALA A 92 -7.37 8.88 3.32
CA ALA A 92 -6.49 8.58 4.44
C ALA A 92 -7.27 7.93 5.58
N PHE A 93 -6.64 6.98 6.24
CA PHE A 93 -7.21 6.26 7.39
C PHE A 93 -6.11 5.74 8.30
N GLU A 94 -6.48 5.50 9.55
CA GLU A 94 -5.61 4.86 10.53
C GLU A 94 -6.12 3.46 10.86
N ARG A 95 -5.21 2.50 10.96
CA ARG A 95 -5.48 1.14 11.42
C ARG A 95 -4.25 0.56 12.09
N ALA A 96 -4.39 -0.10 13.23
CA ALA A 96 -3.29 -0.69 13.99
C ALA A 96 -2.15 0.30 14.30
N GLY A 97 -2.44 1.59 14.53
CA GLY A 97 -1.44 2.63 14.78
C GLY A 97 -0.63 3.07 13.55
N VAL A 98 -1.04 2.64 12.37
CA VAL A 98 -0.44 3.05 11.10
C VAL A 98 -1.39 3.99 10.36
N LEU A 99 -0.87 5.12 9.90
CA LEU A 99 -1.56 6.04 8.99
C LEU A 99 -1.31 5.59 7.55
N PHE A 100 -2.37 5.31 6.81
CA PHE A 100 -2.35 4.98 5.39
C PHE A 100 -2.90 6.15 4.58
N VAL A 101 -2.16 6.56 3.55
CA VAL A 101 -2.54 7.68 2.68
C VAL A 101 -2.42 7.27 1.23
N PHE A 102 -3.48 7.49 0.45
CA PHE A 102 -3.53 7.17 -0.98
C PHE A 102 -3.87 8.42 -1.77
N ASN A 103 -3.03 8.76 -2.73
CA ASN A 103 -3.32 9.75 -3.75
C ASN A 103 -3.60 9.03 -5.08
N PHE A 104 -4.86 8.91 -5.43
CA PHE A 104 -5.32 8.29 -6.69
C PHE A 104 -5.40 9.30 -7.84
N HIS A 105 -5.04 10.56 -7.61
CA HIS A 105 -5.12 11.56 -8.67
C HIS A 105 -4.16 11.20 -9.82
N PRO A 106 -4.65 11.22 -11.08
CA PRO A 106 -3.85 10.75 -12.22
C PRO A 106 -2.61 11.58 -12.52
N THR A 107 -2.62 12.88 -12.17
CA THR A 107 -1.56 13.82 -12.54
C THR A 107 -1.16 14.79 -11.43
N GLN A 108 -2.02 15.03 -10.44
CA GLN A 108 -1.78 16.04 -9.41
C GLN A 108 -1.06 15.46 -8.21
N SER A 109 0.08 16.07 -7.88
CA SER A 109 0.78 15.91 -6.59
C SER A 109 0.41 17.06 -5.67
N PHE A 110 0.40 16.81 -4.36
CA PHE A 110 0.05 17.82 -3.37
C PHE A 110 1.24 18.06 -2.44
N THR A 111 1.60 19.31 -2.23
CA THR A 111 2.56 19.74 -1.20
C THR A 111 1.80 20.11 0.07
N ASP A 112 2.39 19.82 1.22
CA ASP A 112 1.84 20.18 2.53
C ASP A 112 0.38 19.76 2.73
N TYR A 113 0.04 18.56 2.24
CA TYR A 113 -1.33 18.05 2.37
C TYR A 113 -1.61 17.68 3.82
N LYS A 114 -2.58 18.38 4.41
CA LYS A 114 -2.92 18.26 5.82
C LYS A 114 -3.83 17.07 6.08
N ILE A 115 -3.41 16.17 6.97
CA ILE A 115 -4.13 14.95 7.35
C ILE A 115 -4.19 14.84 8.86
N GLY A 116 -5.37 14.55 9.40
CA GLY A 116 -5.56 14.31 10.82
C GLY A 116 -5.01 12.98 11.29
N VAL A 117 -4.36 12.94 12.45
CA VAL A 117 -3.88 11.76 13.14
C VAL A 117 -4.24 11.80 14.62
N GLU A 118 -4.46 10.62 15.23
CA GLU A 118 -4.94 10.56 16.61
C GLU A 118 -3.85 10.75 17.64
N VAL A 119 -2.66 10.22 17.40
CA VAL A 119 -1.55 10.24 18.36
C VAL A 119 -0.52 11.26 17.94
N SER A 120 -0.20 12.18 18.85
CA SER A 120 0.85 13.15 18.62
C SER A 120 2.24 12.53 18.74
N GLY A 121 3.18 13.00 17.92
CA GLY A 121 4.56 12.53 17.97
C GLY A 121 5.29 12.59 16.63
N ARG A 122 6.32 11.77 16.53
CA ARG A 122 7.17 11.65 15.36
C ARG A 122 6.75 10.44 14.52
N TYR A 123 6.33 10.67 13.31
CA TYR A 123 5.99 9.64 12.34
C TYR A 123 7.12 9.45 11.33
N ARG A 124 7.28 8.21 10.87
CA ARG A 124 8.19 7.88 9.78
C ARG A 124 7.45 7.11 8.69
N ILE A 125 7.79 7.38 7.44
CA ILE A 125 7.29 6.60 6.31
C ILE A 125 7.91 5.20 6.40
N VAL A 126 7.05 4.20 6.49
CA VAL A 126 7.42 2.77 6.58
C VAL A 126 7.15 2.01 5.29
N LEU A 127 6.34 2.59 4.40
CA LEU A 127 6.15 2.12 3.02
C LEU A 127 5.81 3.33 2.13
N ASP A 128 6.47 3.41 1.00
CA ASP A 128 6.20 4.36 -0.07
C ASP A 128 6.18 3.61 -1.39
N SER A 129 5.03 3.59 -2.07
CA SER A 129 4.86 2.89 -3.34
C SER A 129 5.66 3.50 -4.51
N ASP A 130 6.24 4.69 -4.32
CA ASP A 130 7.02 5.40 -5.34
C ASP A 130 8.52 5.07 -5.30
N GLN A 131 8.93 4.08 -4.51
CA GLN A 131 10.32 3.65 -4.46
C GLN A 131 10.78 2.97 -5.75
N GLU A 132 12.06 3.12 -6.07
CA GLU A 132 12.68 2.49 -7.25
C GLU A 132 12.55 0.97 -7.25
N GLU A 133 12.64 0.34 -6.08
CA GLU A 133 12.49 -1.11 -5.94
C GLU A 133 11.09 -1.63 -6.30
N PHE A 134 10.08 -0.72 -6.33
CA PHE A 134 8.71 -0.99 -6.76
C PHE A 134 8.42 -0.42 -8.17
N GLY A 135 9.44 0.07 -8.86
CA GLY A 135 9.33 0.69 -10.19
C GLY A 135 8.81 2.13 -10.16
N GLY A 136 8.89 2.79 -9.01
CA GLY A 136 8.53 4.20 -8.81
C GLY A 136 9.65 5.18 -9.18
N PHE A 137 9.41 6.45 -8.90
CA PHE A 137 10.27 7.59 -9.27
C PHE A 137 11.05 8.16 -8.08
N LYS A 138 10.88 7.61 -6.88
CA LYS A 138 11.57 8.05 -5.65
C LYS A 138 11.43 9.55 -5.38
N ARG A 139 10.21 10.07 -5.49
CA ARG A 139 9.92 11.50 -5.30
C ARG A 139 9.87 11.94 -3.84
N ILE A 140 9.93 10.99 -2.88
CA ILE A 140 9.89 11.27 -1.45
C ILE A 140 11.20 10.82 -0.81
N ASP A 141 11.75 11.68 0.04
CA ASP A 141 12.86 11.32 0.93
C ASP A 141 12.30 10.67 2.21
N GLN A 142 12.49 9.37 2.34
CA GLN A 142 12.01 8.60 3.50
C GLN A 142 12.88 8.76 4.75
N SER A 143 14.04 9.40 4.65
CA SER A 143 14.89 9.68 5.81
C SER A 143 14.33 10.80 6.68
N VAL A 144 13.39 11.58 6.14
CA VAL A 144 12.78 12.72 6.84
C VAL A 144 11.68 12.24 7.78
N ASP A 145 11.77 12.64 9.03
CA ASP A 145 10.72 12.43 10.02
C ASP A 145 9.59 13.46 9.83
N VAL A 146 8.36 13.00 10.06
CA VAL A 146 7.16 13.83 10.01
C VAL A 146 6.68 14.07 11.44
N PHE A 147 6.63 15.32 11.86
CA PHE A 147 6.15 15.69 13.20
C PHE A 147 4.69 16.14 13.15
N THR A 148 3.94 15.79 14.16
CA THR A 148 2.57 16.26 14.33
C THR A 148 2.52 17.70 14.79
N HIS A 149 1.46 18.39 14.39
CA HIS A 149 1.07 19.70 14.88
C HIS A 149 -0.15 19.54 15.80
N ASP A 150 -0.15 20.22 16.96
CA ASP A 150 -1.24 20.19 17.95
C ASP A 150 -2.43 21.04 17.45
N GLU A 151 -2.98 20.64 16.33
CA GLU A 151 -4.13 21.25 15.69
C GLU A 151 -5.11 20.13 15.28
N PRO A 152 -6.34 20.12 15.84
CA PRO A 152 -7.35 19.15 15.47
C PRO A 152 -7.71 19.25 13.98
N TRP A 153 -7.73 18.10 13.30
CA TRP A 153 -8.06 18.02 11.88
C TRP A 153 -8.68 16.66 11.53
N ASP A 154 -9.62 16.61 10.60
CA ASP A 154 -10.27 15.36 10.15
C ASP A 154 -10.84 14.50 11.29
N ASN A 155 -11.43 15.14 12.32
CA ASN A 155 -11.91 14.50 13.54
C ASN A 155 -10.80 13.73 14.31
N ARG A 156 -9.56 14.21 14.22
CA ARG A 156 -8.40 13.72 14.97
C ARG A 156 -7.82 14.83 15.83
N ARG A 157 -7.04 14.47 16.85
CA ARG A 157 -6.50 15.40 17.86
C ARG A 157 -5.40 16.30 17.33
N CYS A 158 -4.65 15.80 16.37
CA CYS A 158 -3.54 16.53 15.76
C CYS A 158 -3.48 16.25 14.25
N CYS A 159 -2.53 16.84 13.56
CA CYS A 159 -2.37 16.66 12.12
C CYS A 159 -0.90 16.56 11.71
N VAL A 160 -0.69 16.04 10.52
CA VAL A 160 0.59 16.02 9.81
C VAL A 160 0.45 16.71 8.45
N PHE A 161 1.56 17.21 7.91
CA PHE A 161 1.65 17.75 6.56
C PHE A 161 2.54 16.85 5.73
N LEU A 162 2.03 16.39 4.59
CA LEU A 162 2.70 15.41 3.75
C LEU A 162 2.80 15.89 2.29
N TYR A 163 3.91 15.56 1.66
CA TYR A 163 3.97 15.57 0.20
C TYR A 163 3.35 14.28 -0.32
N LEU A 164 2.33 14.41 -1.17
CA LEU A 164 1.61 13.28 -1.77
C LEU A 164 1.82 13.27 -3.29
N PRO A 165 2.79 12.54 -3.81
CA PRO A 165 2.94 12.40 -5.26
C PRO A 165 1.70 11.76 -5.89
N SER A 166 1.41 12.13 -7.12
CA SER A 166 0.30 11.53 -7.88
C SER A 166 0.49 10.02 -8.05
N ARG A 167 -0.61 9.26 -7.97
CA ARG A 167 -0.65 7.79 -8.14
C ARG A 167 0.25 7.04 -7.15
N THR A 168 0.31 7.50 -5.91
CA THR A 168 1.12 6.84 -4.86
C THR A 168 0.30 6.52 -3.63
N CYS A 169 0.86 5.64 -2.81
CA CYS A 169 0.39 5.43 -1.45
C CYS A 169 1.55 5.41 -0.47
N LEU A 170 1.28 5.88 0.74
CA LEU A 170 2.20 5.94 1.85
C LEU A 170 1.61 5.21 3.06
N ALA A 171 2.48 4.56 3.82
CA ALA A 171 2.18 4.14 5.19
C ALA A 171 3.18 4.82 6.14
N LEU A 172 2.67 5.42 7.21
CA LEU A 172 3.47 6.08 8.24
C LEU A 172 3.15 5.45 9.60
N ALA A 173 4.18 5.27 10.41
CA ALA A 173 4.04 4.76 11.77
C ALA A 173 4.75 5.67 12.78
N LEU A 174 4.18 5.74 13.99
CA LEU A 174 4.78 6.45 15.12
C LEU A 174 6.08 5.77 15.54
N GLN A 175 7.11 6.58 15.87
CA GLN A 175 8.43 6.11 16.30
C GLN A 175 8.65 6.25 17.79
#